data_adab39e1c29b9c6e627354aa82a12b0e
#
_entry.id   adab39e1c29b9c6e627354aa82a12b0e
#
_cell.length_a   1.000
_cell.length_b   1.000
_cell.length_c   1.000
_cell.angle_alpha   90.00
_cell.angle_beta   90.00
_cell.angle_gamma   90.00
#
_symmetry.space_group_name_H-M   'P 1'
#
loop_
_entity.id
_entity.type
_entity.pdbx_description
1 polymer ?
#
loop_
_entity_poly.entity_id
_entity_poly.type
_entity_poly.pdbx_seq_one_letter_code
_entity_poly.pdbx_strand_id
1 'polypeptide(L)'
;MNKRLVAVTRREMMRLSVLGLALPTIIARTALGSAQQPPPSERLTLGFIGMGKQNQYHLNAFLGMQDVHVLAVCEVDTTRRNVSRDKVNKKYENEDCAAITITGNLLPETISTVW
;
A
#
# COMPACT_ATOMS: atom_id res chain seq x y z
N MET A 1 -40.95 -9.79 -21.09
CA MET A 1 -40.79 -9.38 -19.69
C MET A 1 -40.29 -7.95 -19.65
N ASN A 2 -41.22 -6.99 -19.49
CA ASN A 2 -40.89 -5.57 -19.49
C ASN A 2 -40.31 -5.17 -18.11
N LYS A 3 -39.00 -4.99 -18.02
CA LYS A 3 -38.38 -4.32 -16.86
C LYS A 3 -38.70 -2.83 -16.96
N ARG A 4 -39.73 -2.39 -16.23
CA ARG A 4 -39.96 -0.95 -16.02
C ARG A 4 -38.77 -0.41 -15.23
N LEU A 5 -37.94 0.40 -15.87
CA LEU A 5 -36.96 1.23 -15.19
C LEU A 5 -37.72 2.20 -14.31
N VAL A 6 -37.68 2.00 -13.00
CA VAL A 6 -38.23 2.94 -12.03
C VAL A 6 -37.33 4.15 -12.05
N ALA A 7 -37.80 5.25 -12.65
CA ALA A 7 -37.10 6.51 -12.62
C ALA A 7 -37.13 7.08 -11.21
N VAL A 8 -36.01 7.00 -10.51
CA VAL A 8 -35.84 7.60 -9.19
C VAL A 8 -35.80 9.11 -9.34
N THR A 9 -36.74 9.82 -8.73
CA THR A 9 -36.80 11.28 -8.77
C THR A 9 -35.69 11.90 -7.90
N ARG A 10 -35.27 13.15 -8.21
CA ARG A 10 -34.26 13.87 -7.43
C ARG A 10 -34.63 13.96 -5.93
N ARG A 11 -35.93 14.03 -5.64
CA ARG A 11 -36.46 14.10 -4.28
C ARG A 11 -36.32 12.80 -3.52
N GLU A 12 -36.47 11.67 -4.20
CA GLU A 12 -36.26 10.33 -3.63
C GLU A 12 -34.76 10.05 -3.43
N MET A 13 -33.92 10.51 -4.33
CA MET A 13 -32.47 10.44 -4.18
C MET A 13 -31.98 11.21 -2.94
N MET A 14 -32.50 12.42 -2.71
CA MET A 14 -32.13 13.19 -1.51
C MET A 14 -32.62 12.52 -0.21
N ARG A 15 -33.78 11.88 -0.20
CA ARG A 15 -34.27 11.13 0.98
C ARG A 15 -33.43 9.88 1.27
N LEU A 16 -32.97 9.19 0.25
CA LEU A 16 -32.06 8.03 0.39
C LEU A 16 -30.68 8.44 0.89
N SER A 17 -30.20 9.61 0.51
CA SER A 17 -28.91 10.13 0.98
C SER A 17 -28.89 10.47 2.48
N VAL A 18 -30.02 10.91 3.04
CA VAL A 18 -30.14 11.21 4.48
C VAL A 18 -30.13 9.92 5.31
N LEU A 19 -30.71 8.84 4.80
CA LEU A 19 -30.67 7.53 5.47
C LEU A 19 -29.28 6.88 5.44
N GLY A 20 -28.47 7.17 4.44
CA GLY A 20 -27.08 6.68 4.30
C GLY A 20 -26.11 7.31 5.31
N LEU A 21 -26.40 8.49 5.86
CA LEU A 21 -25.54 9.17 6.83
C LEU A 21 -25.63 8.64 8.26
N ALA A 22 -26.58 7.76 8.55
CA ALA A 22 -26.81 7.21 9.89
C ALA A 22 -26.08 5.89 10.16
N LEU A 23 -25.37 5.33 9.16
CA LEU A 23 -24.56 4.14 9.38
C LEU A 23 -23.23 4.52 10.02
N PRO A 24 -22.84 3.88 11.13
CA PRO A 24 -21.54 4.11 11.74
C PRO A 24 -20.44 3.75 10.73
N THR A 25 -19.67 4.75 10.29
CA THR A 25 -18.51 4.52 9.44
C THR A 25 -17.44 3.86 10.28
N ILE A 26 -17.26 2.55 10.11
CA ILE A 26 -16.18 1.82 10.77
C ILE A 26 -14.88 2.15 10.04
N ILE A 27 -14.12 3.09 10.58
CA ILE A 27 -12.78 3.40 10.10
C ILE A 27 -11.83 2.37 10.73
N ALA A 28 -11.12 1.60 9.90
CA ALA A 28 -10.13 0.66 10.40
C ALA A 28 -9.06 1.42 11.22
N ARG A 29 -8.68 0.90 12.38
CA ARG A 29 -7.66 1.51 13.25
C ARG A 29 -6.35 1.77 12.53
N THR A 30 -6.01 0.93 11.55
CA THR A 30 -4.83 1.08 10.71
C THR A 30 -4.84 2.35 9.85
N ALA A 31 -6.02 2.87 9.52
CA ALA A 31 -6.17 4.12 8.76
C ALA A 31 -5.95 5.37 9.62
N LEU A 32 -6.14 5.27 10.94
CA LEU A 32 -5.97 6.39 11.87
C LEU A 32 -4.54 6.48 12.44
N GLY A 33 -3.69 5.49 12.16
CA GLY A 33 -2.39 5.38 12.82
C GLY A 33 -2.50 4.91 14.27
N SER A 34 -1.38 4.76 14.94
CA SER A 34 -1.27 4.42 16.36
C SER A 34 -0.16 5.24 17.00
N ALA A 35 -0.02 5.15 18.33
CA ALA A 35 1.08 5.80 19.03
C ALA A 35 2.47 5.31 18.59
N GLN A 36 2.55 4.11 17.99
CA GLN A 36 3.77 3.50 17.48
C GLN A 36 3.92 3.61 15.96
N GLN A 37 2.85 3.96 15.22
CA GLN A 37 2.90 4.11 13.76
C GLN A 37 2.02 5.27 13.32
N PRO A 38 2.57 6.28 12.63
CA PRO A 38 1.79 7.37 12.07
C PRO A 38 0.77 6.84 11.04
N PRO A 39 -0.30 7.59 10.76
CA PRO A 39 -1.27 7.22 9.75
C PRO A 39 -0.60 7.09 8.36
N PRO A 40 -1.16 6.29 7.44
CA PRO A 40 -0.55 6.05 6.13
C PRO A 40 -0.24 7.33 5.34
N SER A 41 -1.03 8.39 5.51
CA SER A 41 -0.84 9.70 4.86
C SER A 41 0.41 10.47 5.35
N GLU A 42 0.95 10.10 6.50
CA GLU A 42 2.13 10.75 7.11
C GLU A 42 3.39 9.88 7.01
N ARG A 43 3.29 8.69 6.42
CA ARG A 43 4.43 7.80 6.24
C ARG A 43 5.17 8.09 4.95
N LEU A 44 6.50 8.13 5.04
CA LEU A 44 7.37 8.18 3.87
C LEU A 44 7.46 6.79 3.25
N THR A 45 7.01 6.68 2.01
CA THR A 45 7.04 5.41 1.26
C THR A 45 8.35 5.29 0.48
N LEU A 46 9.06 4.17 0.62
CA LEU A 46 10.34 3.93 -0.02
C LEU A 46 10.34 2.67 -0.89
N GLY A 47 11.07 2.75 -2.01
CA GLY A 47 11.52 1.60 -2.79
C GLY A 47 13.05 1.57 -2.86
N PHE A 48 13.63 0.38 -2.79
CA PHE A 48 15.07 0.19 -2.89
C PHE A 48 15.45 -0.35 -4.26
N ILE A 49 16.47 0.25 -4.88
CA ILE A 49 17.04 -0.22 -6.15
C ILE A 49 18.50 -0.63 -5.91
N GLY A 50 18.81 -1.89 -6.22
CA GLY A 50 20.14 -2.47 -6.00
C GLY A 50 20.34 -2.87 -4.53
N MET A 51 20.27 -4.16 -4.21
CA MET A 51 20.39 -4.67 -2.84
C MET A 51 21.80 -5.19 -2.53
N GLY A 52 22.82 -4.41 -2.89
CA GLY A 52 24.22 -4.64 -2.51
C GLY A 52 24.45 -4.43 -1.01
N LYS A 53 25.72 -4.64 -0.58
CA LYS A 53 26.10 -4.53 0.84
C LYS A 53 25.66 -3.20 1.47
N GLN A 54 25.90 -2.08 0.78
CA GLN A 54 25.57 -0.74 1.26
C GLN A 54 24.05 -0.58 1.48
N ASN A 55 23.24 -0.96 0.51
CA ASN A 55 21.79 -0.86 0.62
C ASN A 55 21.18 -1.80 1.66
N GLN A 56 21.82 -2.89 2.01
CA GLN A 56 21.41 -3.72 3.15
C GLN A 56 21.50 -2.98 4.48
N TYR A 57 22.53 -2.14 4.67
CA TYR A 57 22.63 -1.27 5.86
C TYR A 57 21.52 -0.22 5.87
N HIS A 58 21.28 0.42 4.73
CA HIS A 58 20.20 1.41 4.61
C HIS A 58 18.83 0.79 4.84
N LEU A 59 18.56 -0.37 4.26
CA LEU A 59 17.31 -1.10 4.49
C LEU A 59 17.08 -1.36 5.98
N ASN A 60 18.10 -1.84 6.71
CA ASN A 60 17.98 -2.09 8.14
C ASN A 60 17.71 -0.81 8.93
N ALA A 61 18.38 0.29 8.57
CA ALA A 61 18.17 1.58 9.22
C ALA A 61 16.73 2.09 9.02
N PHE A 62 16.24 2.07 7.78
CA PHE A 62 14.88 2.53 7.46
C PHE A 62 13.78 1.63 8.01
N LEU A 63 13.99 0.31 8.07
CA LEU A 63 13.05 -0.60 8.73
C LEU A 63 12.92 -0.36 10.24
N GLY A 64 13.89 0.33 10.86
CA GLY A 64 13.82 0.77 12.25
C GLY A 64 13.01 2.04 12.47
N MET A 65 12.71 2.82 11.41
CA MET A 65 11.97 4.07 11.50
C MET A 65 10.46 3.82 11.46
N GLN A 66 9.70 4.53 12.28
CA GLN A 66 8.25 4.33 12.40
C GLN A 66 7.45 5.07 11.32
N ASP A 67 8.03 6.15 10.81
CA ASP A 67 7.47 7.02 9.78
C ASP A 67 7.82 6.59 8.35
N VAL A 68 8.58 5.50 8.21
CA VAL A 68 9.01 4.96 6.91
C VAL A 68 8.32 3.63 6.63
N HIS A 69 7.85 3.46 5.40
CA HIS A 69 7.28 2.21 4.91
C HIS A 69 7.95 1.79 3.61
N VAL A 70 8.58 0.60 3.62
CA VAL A 70 9.24 0.04 2.44
C VAL A 70 8.24 -0.81 1.66
N LEU A 71 7.92 -0.39 0.43
CA LEU A 71 6.94 -1.07 -0.43
C LEU A 71 7.58 -2.05 -1.41
N ALA A 72 8.80 -1.78 -1.85
CA ALA A 72 9.39 -2.57 -2.93
C ALA A 72 10.91 -2.66 -2.80
N VAL A 73 11.44 -3.78 -3.25
CA VAL A 73 12.87 -3.99 -3.47
C VAL A 73 13.11 -4.42 -4.90
N CYS A 74 14.03 -3.74 -5.56
CA CYS A 74 14.43 -4.02 -6.93
C CYS A 74 15.89 -4.45 -6.98
N GLU A 75 16.16 -5.64 -7.52
CA GLU A 75 17.51 -6.20 -7.63
C GLU A 75 17.56 -7.21 -8.78
N VAL A 76 18.65 -7.21 -9.52
CA VAL A 76 18.90 -8.17 -10.60
C VAL A 76 19.15 -9.56 -10.05
N ASP A 77 19.95 -9.66 -9.00
CA ASP A 77 20.24 -10.92 -8.32
C ASP A 77 19.01 -11.43 -7.57
N THR A 78 18.51 -12.60 -7.99
CA THR A 78 17.31 -13.21 -7.43
C THR A 78 17.44 -13.52 -5.95
N THR A 79 18.61 -14.00 -5.51
CA THR A 79 18.85 -14.36 -4.12
C THR A 79 18.82 -13.13 -3.23
N ARG A 80 19.53 -12.08 -3.59
CA ARG A 80 19.55 -10.81 -2.85
C ARG A 80 18.18 -10.14 -2.81
N ARG A 81 17.47 -10.18 -3.93
CA ARG A 81 16.10 -9.65 -4.04
C ARG A 81 15.15 -10.34 -3.07
N ASN A 82 15.12 -11.68 -3.08
CA ASN A 82 14.23 -12.45 -2.23
C ASN A 82 14.58 -12.28 -0.75
N VAL A 83 15.85 -12.35 -0.38
CA VAL A 83 16.31 -12.12 1.00
C VAL A 83 15.88 -10.74 1.51
N SER A 84 16.00 -9.71 0.67
CA SER A 84 15.62 -8.34 1.05
C SER A 84 14.11 -8.19 1.19
N ARG A 85 13.31 -8.75 0.26
CA ARG A 85 11.85 -8.79 0.35
C ARG A 85 11.39 -9.51 1.63
N ASP A 86 11.93 -10.70 1.88
CA ASP A 86 11.53 -11.52 3.03
C ASP A 86 11.87 -10.83 4.36
N LYS A 87 12.96 -10.07 4.40
CA LYS A 87 13.33 -9.23 5.55
C LYS A 87 12.30 -8.13 5.79
N VAL A 88 11.83 -7.44 4.75
CA VAL A 88 10.79 -6.40 4.84
C VAL A 88 9.48 -7.01 5.33
N ASN A 89 9.04 -8.09 4.67
CA ASN A 89 7.79 -8.77 5.01
C ASN A 89 7.80 -9.29 6.45
N LYS A 90 8.90 -9.87 6.90
CA LYS A 90 9.08 -10.31 8.29
C LYS A 90 8.99 -9.15 9.28
N LYS A 91 9.55 -7.99 8.94
CA LYS A 91 9.52 -6.81 9.82
C LYS A 91 8.11 -6.25 9.97
N TYR A 92 7.33 -6.25 8.88
CA TYR A 92 5.95 -5.74 8.88
C TYR A 92 4.89 -6.81 9.16
N GLU A 93 5.30 -8.07 9.30
CA GLU A 93 4.40 -9.22 9.53
C GLU A 93 3.32 -9.35 8.44
N ASN A 94 3.71 -9.06 7.18
CA ASN A 94 2.86 -9.14 5.99
C ASN A 94 3.65 -9.66 4.79
N GLU A 95 3.02 -9.73 3.61
CA GLU A 95 3.64 -10.13 2.34
C GLU A 95 3.51 -9.06 1.24
N ASP A 96 3.40 -7.80 1.64
CA ASP A 96 3.07 -6.69 0.73
C ASP A 96 4.28 -6.13 -0.02
N CYS A 97 5.51 -6.47 0.39
CA CYS A 97 6.71 -5.97 -0.27
C CYS A 97 6.88 -6.56 -1.67
N ALA A 98 6.84 -5.72 -2.70
CA ALA A 98 7.05 -6.13 -4.08
C ALA A 98 8.54 -6.44 -4.35
N ALA A 99 8.80 -7.60 -4.98
CA ALA A 99 10.12 -7.97 -5.48
C ALA A 99 10.18 -7.73 -6.99
N ILE A 100 10.99 -6.76 -7.43
CA ILE A 100 11.03 -6.28 -8.81
C ILE A 100 12.38 -6.63 -9.42
N THR A 101 12.38 -7.08 -10.69
CA THR A 101 13.58 -7.26 -11.49
C THR A 101 13.59 -6.20 -12.58
N ILE A 102 14.66 -5.41 -12.67
CA ILE A 102 14.88 -4.55 -13.83
C ILE A 102 15.47 -5.42 -14.94
N THR A 103 14.64 -5.87 -15.85
CA THR A 103 15.06 -6.40 -17.14
C THR A 103 14.85 -5.30 -18.17
N GLY A 104 15.87 -4.56 -18.49
CA GLY A 104 16.08 -3.70 -19.67
C GLY A 104 14.98 -2.80 -20.22
N ASN A 105 13.73 -3.01 -19.87
CA ASN A 105 12.57 -2.25 -20.32
C ASN A 105 11.65 -1.95 -19.14
N LEU A 106 11.67 -0.69 -18.70
CA LEU A 106 10.63 0.01 -17.94
C LEU A 106 10.07 -0.74 -16.71
N LEU A 107 10.02 -0.03 -15.61
CA LEU A 107 9.24 -0.40 -14.43
C LEU A 107 7.92 -1.04 -14.86
N PRO A 108 7.59 -2.26 -14.40
CA PRO A 108 6.30 -2.86 -14.74
C PRO A 108 5.19 -1.91 -14.31
N GLU A 109 4.19 -1.72 -15.17
CA GLU A 109 3.02 -0.87 -14.96
C GLU A 109 2.28 -1.13 -13.62
N THR A 110 2.59 -2.24 -12.99
CA THR A 110 2.03 -2.67 -11.71
C THR A 110 2.36 -1.72 -10.55
N ILE A 111 3.37 -0.86 -10.67
CA ILE A 111 3.69 0.13 -9.62
C ILE A 111 2.77 1.35 -9.72
N SER A 112 2.17 1.61 -10.89
CA SER A 112 1.28 2.76 -11.09
C SER A 112 -0.11 2.58 -10.48
N THR A 113 -0.45 1.37 -10.02
CA THR A 113 -1.79 1.04 -9.51
C THR A 113 -1.88 1.05 -7.97
N VAL A 114 -0.79 1.37 -7.28
CA VAL A 114 -0.72 1.35 -5.80
C VAL A 114 -0.81 2.75 -5.18
N TRP A 115 -1.28 3.74 -5.95
CA TRP A 115 -1.52 5.10 -5.44
C TRP A 115 -2.99 5.38 -5.20
#